data_98ccb750014530a8ceede12b0908f532
#
_entry.id   98ccb750014530a8ceede12b0908f532
#
_cell.length_a   1.000
_cell.length_b   1.000
_cell.length_c   1.000
_cell.angle_alpha   90.00
_cell.angle_beta   90.00
_cell.angle_gamma   90.00
#
_symmetry.space_group_name_H-M   'P 1'
#
loop_
_entity.id
_entity.type
_entity.pdbx_description
1 polymer ?
#
loop_
_entity_poly.entity_id
_entity_poly.type
_entity_poly.pdbx_seq_one_letter_code
_entity_poly.pdbx_strand_id
1 'polypeptide(L)'
;AGYLALKRGVEIEAVHFASPPYTSPGALKKAKDLAAKLTVFGGSITFIEVPFTEIQEEIKAKAPQAYLMTITRRFMMRVVDRVREERGGKVIINGESLGQVASQTLGSMSAINEVTNTPVIRPVVTMDKNEIIEIAEKIDTFNLSILPFEDCCTVFAPPSPKTNPKLENCIQYEKRMDVEGMVDRAVKGIMLTTIIGENWDQTEEEEFADFL
;
A
#
# COMPACT_ATOMS: atom_id res chain seq x y z
N ALA A 1 -2.60 -10.09 5.50
CA ALA A 1 -1.59 -10.59 4.54
C ALA A 1 -0.21 -10.66 5.20
N GLY A 2 0.32 -9.56 5.76
CA GLY A 2 1.64 -9.52 6.42
C GLY A 2 1.84 -10.60 7.47
N TYR A 3 0.90 -10.78 8.39
CA TYR A 3 0.93 -11.86 9.37
C TYR A 3 1.08 -13.26 8.74
N LEU A 4 0.34 -13.52 7.65
CA LEU A 4 0.41 -14.83 6.98
C LEU A 4 1.77 -15.09 6.32
N ALA A 5 2.47 -14.04 5.90
CA ALA A 5 3.84 -14.14 5.40
C ALA A 5 4.84 -14.36 6.56
N LEU A 6 4.76 -13.54 7.62
CA LEU A 6 5.60 -13.67 8.81
C LEU A 6 5.48 -15.06 9.46
N LYS A 7 4.26 -15.59 9.56
CA LYS A 7 3.98 -16.94 10.06
C LYS A 7 4.71 -18.03 9.25
N ARG A 8 5.09 -17.77 8.01
CA ARG A 8 5.86 -18.69 7.15
C ARG A 8 7.38 -18.42 7.20
N GLY A 9 7.82 -17.54 8.10
CA GLY A 9 9.23 -17.18 8.24
C GLY A 9 9.74 -16.21 7.16
N VAL A 10 8.83 -15.48 6.48
CA VAL A 10 9.20 -14.47 5.50
C VAL A 10 9.45 -13.16 6.24
N GLU A 11 10.61 -12.57 6.08
CA GLU A 11 10.88 -11.19 6.49
C GLU A 11 10.11 -10.23 5.56
N ILE A 12 9.48 -9.22 6.13
CA ILE A 12 8.70 -8.22 5.39
C ILE A 12 9.14 -6.80 5.70
N GLU A 13 9.00 -5.93 4.72
CA GLU A 13 8.98 -4.49 4.87
C GLU A 13 7.59 -3.98 4.56
N ALA A 14 7.10 -3.00 5.32
CA ALA A 14 5.75 -2.45 5.15
C ALA A 14 5.80 -1.17 4.33
N VAL A 15 5.10 -1.12 3.21
CA VAL A 15 5.01 0.08 2.37
C VAL A 15 3.67 0.76 2.57
N HIS A 16 3.69 2.04 2.89
CA HIS A 16 2.53 2.90 3.03
C HIS A 16 2.61 4.10 2.09
N PHE A 17 1.52 4.39 1.39
CA PHE A 17 1.42 5.55 0.51
C PHE A 17 0.75 6.70 1.25
N ALA A 18 1.48 7.79 1.44
CA ALA A 18 0.98 9.00 2.10
C ALA A 18 0.67 10.10 1.08
N SER A 19 -0.49 10.71 1.21
CA SER A 19 -0.95 11.78 0.31
C SER A 19 -1.44 13.01 1.08
N PRO A 20 -0.59 13.69 1.86
CA PRO A 20 -0.98 14.94 2.49
C PRO A 20 -1.25 16.01 1.42
N PRO A 21 -2.23 16.94 1.59
CA PRO A 21 -3.12 17.05 2.77
C PRO A 21 -4.35 16.14 2.73
N TYR A 22 -4.48 15.27 1.73
CA TYR A 22 -5.66 14.43 1.53
C TYR A 22 -5.76 13.26 2.51
N THR A 23 -4.63 12.71 2.96
CA THR A 23 -4.59 11.74 4.05
C THR A 23 -4.14 12.41 5.33
N SER A 24 -4.74 12.02 6.46
CA SER A 24 -4.44 12.60 7.76
C SER A 24 -3.19 11.97 8.42
N PRO A 25 -2.52 12.67 9.33
CA PRO A 25 -1.47 12.08 10.17
C PRO A 25 -1.96 10.84 10.94
N GLY A 26 -3.25 10.80 11.30
CA GLY A 26 -3.88 9.65 11.96
C GLY A 26 -3.91 8.40 11.08
N ALA A 27 -4.05 8.54 9.76
CA ALA A 27 -3.96 7.42 8.82
C ALA A 27 -2.55 6.81 8.80
N LEU A 28 -1.53 7.64 8.77
CA LEU A 28 -0.13 7.21 8.85
C LEU A 28 0.18 6.53 10.19
N LYS A 29 -0.25 7.15 11.32
CA LYS A 29 -0.07 6.55 12.64
C LYS A 29 -0.75 5.19 12.73
N LYS A 30 -2.00 5.07 12.28
CA LYS A 30 -2.71 3.77 12.22
C LYS A 30 -1.91 2.72 11.45
N ALA A 31 -1.32 3.07 10.32
CA ALA A 31 -0.52 2.13 9.52
C ALA A 31 0.76 1.69 10.25
N LYS A 32 1.47 2.61 10.91
CA LYS A 32 2.63 2.30 11.75
C LYS A 32 2.25 1.44 12.96
N ASP A 33 1.15 1.76 13.65
CA ASP A 33 0.66 0.97 14.79
C ASP A 33 0.27 -0.46 14.37
N LEU A 34 -0.33 -0.64 13.18
CA LEU A 34 -0.61 -1.96 12.62
C LEU A 34 0.68 -2.74 12.30
N ALA A 35 1.71 -2.06 11.79
CA ALA A 35 3.02 -2.68 11.58
C ALA A 35 3.66 -3.08 12.93
N ALA A 36 3.52 -2.24 13.96
CA ALA A 36 3.99 -2.52 15.31
C ALA A 36 3.37 -3.78 15.90
N LYS A 37 2.06 -3.99 15.74
CA LYS A 37 1.38 -5.24 16.13
C LYS A 37 1.97 -6.48 15.44
N LEU A 38 2.48 -6.34 14.23
CA LEU A 38 3.07 -7.45 13.49
C LEU A 38 4.48 -7.81 13.94
N THR A 39 5.19 -6.91 14.63
CA THR A 39 6.56 -7.18 15.13
C THR A 39 6.64 -8.36 16.09
N VAL A 40 5.55 -8.68 16.80
CA VAL A 40 5.44 -9.87 17.66
C VAL A 40 5.71 -11.18 16.88
N PHE A 41 5.45 -11.19 15.57
CA PHE A 41 5.57 -12.36 14.71
C PHE A 41 6.86 -12.42 13.89
N GLY A 42 7.58 -11.30 13.75
CA GLY A 42 8.73 -11.19 12.85
C GLY A 42 9.89 -10.33 13.38
N GLY A 43 9.80 -9.86 14.62
CA GLY A 43 10.78 -8.91 15.17
C GLY A 43 10.57 -7.49 14.64
N SER A 44 11.62 -6.79 14.24
CA SER A 44 11.49 -5.44 13.67
C SER A 44 10.92 -5.45 12.26
N ILE A 45 10.21 -4.38 11.91
CA ILE A 45 9.69 -4.14 10.55
C ILE A 45 10.17 -2.79 10.07
N THR A 46 10.84 -2.75 8.92
CA THR A 46 11.10 -1.49 8.23
C THR A 46 9.80 -0.98 7.61
N PHE A 47 9.35 0.18 8.07
CA PHE A 47 8.19 0.88 7.53
C PHE A 47 8.66 1.92 6.51
N ILE A 48 8.13 1.84 5.30
CA ILE A 48 8.49 2.67 4.16
C ILE A 48 7.31 3.56 3.84
N GLU A 49 7.44 4.84 4.14
CA GLU A 49 6.47 5.86 3.77
C GLU A 49 6.81 6.42 2.40
N VAL A 50 5.87 6.34 1.46
CA VAL A 50 6.02 6.81 0.09
C VAL A 50 5.19 8.07 -0.12
N PRO A 51 5.78 9.22 -0.51
CA PRO A 51 5.02 10.40 -0.90
C PRO A 51 4.27 10.13 -2.20
N PHE A 52 2.95 10.28 -2.18
CA PHE A 52 2.12 9.86 -3.31
C PHE A 52 1.17 10.96 -3.83
N THR A 53 1.19 12.15 -3.24
CA THR A 53 0.29 13.27 -3.58
C THR A 53 0.43 13.70 -5.03
N GLU A 54 1.66 13.92 -5.53
CA GLU A 54 1.92 14.33 -6.91
C GLU A 54 1.30 13.35 -7.91
N ILE A 55 1.52 12.07 -7.71
CA ILE A 55 0.99 11.01 -8.57
C ILE A 55 -0.54 11.03 -8.58
N GLN A 56 -1.17 11.18 -7.42
CA GLN A 56 -2.63 11.20 -7.32
C GLN A 56 -3.25 12.42 -8.02
N GLU A 57 -2.65 13.59 -7.84
CA GLU A 57 -3.11 14.82 -8.48
C GLU A 57 -2.99 14.73 -10.01
N GLU A 58 -1.88 14.21 -10.50
CA GLU A 58 -1.65 14.01 -11.94
C GLU A 58 -2.66 13.01 -12.55
N ILE A 59 -2.91 11.89 -11.86
CA ILE A 59 -3.90 10.89 -12.27
C ILE A 59 -5.29 11.52 -12.30
N LYS A 60 -5.67 12.28 -11.27
CA LYS A 60 -6.96 12.99 -11.20
C LYS A 60 -7.14 13.97 -12.34
N ALA A 61 -6.08 14.67 -12.72
CA ALA A 61 -6.11 15.67 -13.81
C ALA A 61 -6.20 15.05 -15.20
N LYS A 62 -5.60 13.86 -15.42
CA LYS A 62 -5.39 13.33 -16.78
C LYS A 62 -6.14 12.04 -17.09
N ALA A 63 -6.57 11.29 -16.09
CA ALA A 63 -7.29 10.03 -16.29
C ALA A 63 -8.81 10.22 -16.20
N PRO A 64 -9.60 9.45 -16.98
CA PRO A 64 -11.06 9.41 -16.79
C PRO A 64 -11.43 8.86 -15.42
N GLN A 65 -12.47 9.44 -14.80
CA GLN A 65 -12.92 9.05 -13.46
C GLN A 65 -13.07 7.53 -13.27
N ALA A 66 -13.67 6.84 -14.23
CA ALA A 66 -13.87 5.38 -14.13
C ALA A 66 -12.57 4.59 -14.04
N TYR A 67 -11.43 5.12 -14.47
CA TYR A 67 -10.12 4.47 -14.47
C TYR A 67 -9.18 4.95 -13.34
N LEU A 68 -9.55 5.99 -12.57
CA LEU A 68 -8.71 6.54 -11.51
C LEU A 68 -8.16 5.45 -10.60
N MET A 69 -9.04 4.58 -10.07
CA MET A 69 -8.65 3.52 -9.16
C MET A 69 -7.63 2.53 -9.78
N THR A 70 -7.88 2.12 -11.02
CA THR A 70 -6.98 1.18 -11.72
C THR A 70 -5.61 1.80 -11.96
N ILE A 71 -5.57 3.04 -12.45
CA ILE A 71 -4.31 3.73 -12.76
C ILE A 71 -3.54 4.03 -11.47
N THR A 72 -4.22 4.49 -10.40
CA THR A 72 -3.60 4.68 -9.08
C THR A 72 -2.92 3.39 -8.59
N ARG A 73 -3.60 2.26 -8.67
CA ARG A 73 -3.03 0.95 -8.28
C ARG A 73 -1.87 0.52 -9.17
N ARG A 74 -1.90 0.83 -10.46
CA ARG A 74 -0.77 0.59 -11.37
C ARG A 74 0.47 1.40 -10.98
N PHE A 75 0.30 2.68 -10.62
CA PHE A 75 1.40 3.50 -10.10
C PHE A 75 1.94 2.95 -8.77
N MET A 76 1.05 2.61 -7.83
CA MET A 76 1.46 1.97 -6.57
C MET A 76 2.29 0.72 -6.82
N MET A 77 1.88 -0.14 -7.77
CA MET A 77 2.59 -1.37 -8.10
C MET A 77 3.99 -1.07 -8.67
N ARG A 78 4.14 -0.09 -9.57
CA ARG A 78 5.45 0.33 -10.09
C ARG A 78 6.37 0.87 -8.99
N VAL A 79 5.85 1.70 -8.10
CA VAL A 79 6.62 2.24 -6.98
C VAL A 79 7.08 1.13 -6.04
N VAL A 80 6.16 0.24 -5.65
CA VAL A 80 6.52 -0.90 -4.77
C VAL A 80 7.54 -1.81 -5.44
N ASP A 81 7.41 -2.06 -6.74
CA ASP A 81 8.38 -2.91 -7.47
C ASP A 81 9.76 -2.25 -7.55
N ARG A 82 9.84 -0.94 -7.76
CA ARG A 82 11.11 -0.19 -7.75
C ARG A 82 11.74 -0.20 -6.34
N VAL A 83 10.95 0.08 -5.31
CA VAL A 83 11.41 0.00 -3.90
C VAL A 83 11.90 -1.41 -3.57
N ARG A 84 11.14 -2.45 -3.94
CA ARG A 84 11.53 -3.85 -3.78
C ARG A 84 12.89 -4.14 -4.42
N GLU A 85 13.09 -3.68 -5.67
CA GLU A 85 14.35 -3.89 -6.40
C GLU A 85 15.53 -3.23 -5.69
N GLU A 86 15.42 -1.95 -5.33
CA GLU A 86 16.47 -1.18 -4.64
C GLU A 86 16.82 -1.78 -3.26
N ARG A 87 15.84 -2.36 -2.57
CA ARG A 87 16.01 -2.96 -1.26
C ARG A 87 16.32 -4.47 -1.29
N GLY A 88 16.39 -5.07 -2.47
CA GLY A 88 16.72 -6.49 -2.65
C GLY A 88 15.59 -7.47 -2.32
N GLY A 89 14.34 -6.98 -2.18
CA GLY A 89 13.14 -7.79 -1.99
C GLY A 89 12.92 -8.76 -3.16
N LYS A 90 12.31 -9.90 -2.90
CA LYS A 90 12.11 -10.96 -3.90
C LYS A 90 10.70 -10.97 -4.50
N VAL A 91 9.71 -10.57 -3.71
CA VAL A 91 8.29 -10.62 -4.08
C VAL A 91 7.56 -9.39 -3.55
N ILE A 92 6.41 -9.11 -4.10
CA ILE A 92 5.45 -8.15 -3.56
C ILE A 92 4.36 -8.92 -2.84
N ILE A 93 3.95 -8.48 -1.65
CA ILE A 93 2.85 -9.08 -0.89
C ILE A 93 1.78 -8.02 -0.68
N ASN A 94 0.53 -8.35 -1.01
CA ASN A 94 -0.60 -7.48 -0.75
C ASN A 94 -1.79 -8.21 -0.12
N GLY A 95 -2.74 -7.46 0.41
CA GLY A 95 -3.94 -7.97 1.09
C GLY A 95 -5.20 -7.97 0.21
N GLU A 96 -5.06 -8.09 -1.11
CA GLU A 96 -6.21 -8.14 -2.00
C GLU A 96 -6.99 -9.45 -1.83
N SER A 97 -8.33 -9.33 -1.77
CA SER A 97 -9.27 -10.45 -1.76
C SER A 97 -10.26 -10.29 -2.92
N LEU A 98 -10.52 -11.37 -3.66
CA LEU A 98 -11.37 -11.34 -4.85
C LEU A 98 -12.78 -10.84 -4.54
N GLY A 99 -13.24 -9.85 -5.32
CA GLY A 99 -14.60 -9.36 -5.28
C GLY A 99 -14.95 -8.42 -4.12
N GLN A 100 -13.99 -8.10 -3.23
CA GLN A 100 -14.26 -7.20 -2.09
C GLN A 100 -14.52 -5.76 -2.54
N VAL A 101 -13.77 -5.26 -3.50
CA VAL A 101 -13.92 -3.92 -4.07
C VAL A 101 -13.66 -3.94 -5.58
N ALA A 102 -14.00 -2.85 -6.27
CA ALA A 102 -13.91 -2.75 -7.73
C ALA A 102 -12.49 -3.01 -8.29
N SER A 103 -11.44 -2.68 -7.56
CA SER A 103 -10.05 -2.96 -7.96
C SER A 103 -9.61 -4.41 -7.73
N GLN A 104 -10.43 -5.22 -7.05
CA GLN A 104 -10.12 -6.60 -6.68
C GLN A 104 -10.94 -7.63 -7.50
N THR A 105 -11.39 -7.26 -8.68
CA THR A 105 -11.90 -8.20 -9.67
C THR A 105 -10.75 -8.80 -10.48
N LEU A 106 -10.92 -9.96 -11.10
CA LEU A 106 -9.89 -10.58 -11.94
C LEU A 106 -9.42 -9.66 -13.05
N GLY A 107 -10.36 -8.95 -13.72
CA GLY A 107 -10.02 -7.98 -14.77
C GLY A 107 -9.20 -6.81 -14.26
N SER A 108 -9.56 -6.24 -13.09
CA SER A 108 -8.81 -5.15 -12.47
C SER A 108 -7.43 -5.61 -12.01
N MET A 109 -7.35 -6.76 -11.31
CA MET A 109 -6.08 -7.31 -10.85
C MET A 109 -5.13 -7.62 -12.02
N SER A 110 -5.65 -8.18 -13.12
CA SER A 110 -4.86 -8.44 -14.32
C SER A 110 -4.28 -7.15 -14.91
N ALA A 111 -5.12 -6.12 -15.10
CA ALA A 111 -4.68 -4.83 -15.63
C ALA A 111 -3.70 -4.10 -14.70
N ILE A 112 -3.86 -4.24 -13.36
CA ILE A 112 -2.95 -3.67 -12.37
C ILE A 112 -1.61 -4.40 -12.35
N ASN A 113 -1.62 -5.74 -12.40
CA ASN A 113 -0.42 -6.55 -12.28
C ASN A 113 0.49 -6.48 -13.52
N GLU A 114 -0.04 -6.07 -14.65
CA GLU A 114 0.70 -6.05 -15.92
C GLU A 114 1.96 -5.16 -15.88
N VAL A 115 2.03 -4.19 -14.98
CA VAL A 115 3.16 -3.25 -14.86
C VAL A 115 4.40 -3.86 -14.20
N THR A 116 4.33 -5.08 -13.70
CA THR A 116 5.45 -5.77 -13.06
C THR A 116 5.49 -7.25 -13.43
N ASN A 117 6.70 -7.79 -13.59
CA ASN A 117 6.94 -9.23 -13.74
C ASN A 117 7.33 -9.89 -12.40
N THR A 118 7.42 -9.12 -11.32
CA THR A 118 7.69 -9.62 -9.98
C THR A 118 6.52 -10.45 -9.48
N PRO A 119 6.74 -11.62 -8.87
CA PRO A 119 5.68 -12.39 -8.26
C PRO A 119 4.92 -11.58 -7.20
N VAL A 120 3.59 -11.48 -7.36
CA VAL A 120 2.71 -10.82 -6.38
C VAL A 120 1.95 -11.88 -5.60
N ILE A 121 2.31 -12.05 -4.33
CA ILE A 121 1.70 -13.02 -3.43
C ILE A 121 0.50 -12.35 -2.74
N ARG A 122 -0.64 -13.02 -2.79
CA ARG A 122 -1.91 -12.55 -2.21
C ARG A 122 -2.45 -13.59 -1.21
N PRO A 123 -1.96 -13.58 0.04
CA PRO A 123 -2.26 -14.65 1.01
C PRO A 123 -3.74 -14.79 1.36
N VAL A 124 -4.55 -13.74 1.13
CA VAL A 124 -5.98 -13.70 1.45
C VAL A 124 -6.88 -13.65 0.22
N VAL A 125 -6.36 -13.94 -0.97
CA VAL A 125 -7.07 -13.72 -2.24
C VAL A 125 -8.38 -14.49 -2.36
N THR A 126 -8.48 -15.67 -1.74
CA THR A 126 -9.68 -16.52 -1.75
C THR A 126 -10.50 -16.45 -0.46
N MET A 127 -10.04 -15.69 0.53
CA MET A 127 -10.74 -15.55 1.80
C MET A 127 -11.89 -14.55 1.68
N ASP A 128 -13.00 -14.84 2.31
CA ASP A 128 -14.07 -13.87 2.48
C ASP A 128 -13.77 -12.84 3.58
N LYS A 129 -14.65 -11.86 3.74
CA LYS A 129 -14.44 -10.80 4.71
C LYS A 129 -14.42 -11.31 6.16
N ASN A 130 -15.23 -12.32 6.49
CA ASN A 130 -15.33 -12.85 7.86
C ASN A 130 -14.06 -13.63 8.20
N GLU A 131 -13.56 -14.46 7.30
CA GLU A 131 -12.29 -15.18 7.47
C GLU A 131 -11.11 -14.23 7.73
N ILE A 132 -11.09 -13.08 7.02
CA ILE A 132 -10.05 -12.06 7.22
C ILE A 132 -10.22 -11.36 8.59
N ILE A 133 -11.47 -11.08 9.01
CA ILE A 133 -11.77 -10.49 10.32
C ILE A 133 -11.34 -11.43 11.45
N GLU A 134 -11.67 -12.71 11.37
CA GLU A 134 -11.26 -13.72 12.37
C GLU A 134 -9.73 -13.75 12.56
N ILE A 135 -8.98 -13.64 11.46
CA ILE A 135 -7.52 -13.55 11.53
C ILE A 135 -7.11 -12.23 12.20
N ALA A 136 -7.73 -11.11 11.84
CA ALA A 136 -7.40 -9.79 12.38
C ALA A 136 -7.68 -9.71 13.90
N GLU A 137 -8.78 -10.30 14.36
CA GLU A 137 -9.11 -10.42 15.79
C GLU A 137 -8.08 -11.29 16.52
N LYS A 138 -7.73 -12.44 15.95
CA LYS A 138 -6.75 -13.38 16.52
C LYS A 138 -5.38 -12.74 16.74
N ILE A 139 -4.97 -11.82 15.89
CA ILE A 139 -3.67 -11.13 15.97
C ILE A 139 -3.77 -9.73 16.57
N ASP A 140 -4.90 -9.40 17.20
CA ASP A 140 -5.15 -8.11 17.87
C ASP A 140 -4.97 -6.87 16.96
N THR A 141 -5.33 -6.98 15.70
CA THR A 141 -5.26 -5.86 14.72
C THR A 141 -6.63 -5.33 14.32
N PHE A 142 -7.72 -6.05 14.64
CA PHE A 142 -9.06 -5.70 14.15
C PHE A 142 -9.50 -4.31 14.61
N ASN A 143 -9.47 -4.04 15.94
CA ASN A 143 -9.92 -2.77 16.51
C ASN A 143 -9.15 -1.57 15.95
N LEU A 144 -7.86 -1.74 15.70
CA LEU A 144 -7.01 -0.73 15.10
C LEU A 144 -7.33 -0.53 13.61
N SER A 145 -7.59 -1.62 12.88
CA SER A 145 -7.86 -1.58 11.44
C SER A 145 -9.17 -0.85 11.09
N ILE A 146 -10.19 -0.91 11.97
CA ILE A 146 -11.49 -0.28 11.75
C ILE A 146 -11.55 1.21 12.13
N LEU A 147 -10.46 1.80 12.63
CA LEU A 147 -10.42 3.23 12.92
C LEU A 147 -10.72 4.05 11.65
N PRO A 148 -11.54 5.12 11.75
CA PRO A 148 -12.12 5.82 10.61
C PRO A 148 -11.12 6.82 9.97
N PHE A 149 -9.96 6.32 9.53
CA PHE A 149 -9.00 7.12 8.77
C PHE A 149 -9.01 6.69 7.31
N GLU A 150 -9.07 7.65 6.41
CA GLU A 150 -9.09 7.41 4.97
C GLU A 150 -7.71 7.02 4.45
N ASP A 151 -7.67 5.97 3.64
CA ASP A 151 -6.48 5.56 2.90
C ASP A 151 -6.31 6.37 1.61
N CYS A 152 -5.07 6.51 1.14
CA CYS A 152 -4.77 7.24 -0.08
C CYS A 152 -5.57 6.76 -1.31
N CYS A 153 -5.93 5.49 -1.39
CA CYS A 153 -6.70 4.95 -2.51
C CYS A 153 -8.18 5.35 -2.51
N THR A 154 -8.73 5.84 -1.38
CA THR A 154 -10.13 6.29 -1.28
C THR A 154 -10.31 7.78 -1.52
N VAL A 155 -9.26 8.57 -1.39
CA VAL A 155 -9.27 10.04 -1.50
C VAL A 155 -9.94 10.53 -2.79
N PHE A 156 -9.65 9.90 -3.92
CA PHE A 156 -10.22 10.24 -5.22
C PHE A 156 -11.04 9.08 -5.80
N ALA A 157 -11.60 8.23 -4.93
CA ALA A 157 -12.42 7.11 -5.39
C ALA A 157 -13.63 7.61 -6.18
N PRO A 158 -13.83 7.15 -7.42
CA PRO A 158 -14.98 7.56 -8.22
C PRO A 158 -16.24 6.86 -7.71
N PRO A 159 -17.44 7.47 -7.92
CA PRO A 159 -18.71 6.87 -7.53
C PRO A 159 -19.00 5.55 -8.27
N SER A 160 -18.43 5.38 -9.48
CA SER A 160 -18.62 4.18 -10.30
C SER A 160 -17.29 3.75 -10.94
N PRO A 161 -16.40 3.08 -10.17
CA PRO A 161 -15.13 2.60 -10.69
C PRO A 161 -15.32 1.45 -11.68
N LYS A 162 -14.42 1.36 -12.66
CA LYS A 162 -14.44 0.28 -13.65
C LYS A 162 -14.01 -1.04 -13.00
N THR A 163 -14.86 -2.05 -13.06
CA THR A 163 -14.59 -3.39 -12.51
C THR A 163 -13.90 -4.33 -13.51
N ASN A 164 -13.96 -4.01 -14.80
CA ASN A 164 -13.26 -4.74 -15.87
C ASN A 164 -12.58 -3.73 -16.81
N PRO A 165 -11.48 -3.07 -16.35
CA PRO A 165 -10.76 -2.11 -17.16
C PRO A 165 -10.05 -2.80 -18.32
N LYS A 166 -10.11 -2.19 -19.52
CA LYS A 166 -9.32 -2.64 -20.66
C LYS A 166 -7.88 -2.17 -20.49
N LEU A 167 -6.92 -3.08 -20.61
CA LEU A 167 -5.50 -2.78 -20.46
C LEU A 167 -5.03 -1.70 -21.46
N GLU A 168 -5.48 -1.78 -22.70
CA GLU A 168 -5.11 -0.82 -23.76
C GLU A 168 -5.50 0.61 -23.36
N ASN A 169 -6.66 0.77 -22.70
CA ASN A 169 -7.10 2.06 -22.21
C ASN A 169 -6.23 2.58 -21.07
N CYS A 170 -5.84 1.70 -20.13
CA CYS A 170 -4.91 2.06 -19.04
C CYS A 170 -3.60 2.61 -19.63
N ILE A 171 -3.00 1.86 -20.54
CA ILE A 171 -1.75 2.24 -21.23
C ILE A 171 -1.95 3.58 -21.99
N GLN A 172 -3.07 3.77 -22.67
CA GLN A 172 -3.37 5.00 -23.42
C GLN A 172 -3.47 6.23 -22.51
N TYR A 173 -4.06 6.09 -21.31
CA TYR A 173 -4.17 7.18 -20.36
C TYR A 173 -2.81 7.49 -19.71
N GLU A 174 -2.04 6.47 -19.37
CA GLU A 174 -0.69 6.61 -18.82
C GLU A 174 0.29 7.31 -19.76
N LYS A 175 0.14 7.15 -21.09
CA LYS A 175 0.97 7.89 -22.08
C LYS A 175 0.90 9.40 -21.98
N ARG A 176 -0.11 9.94 -21.29
CA ARG A 176 -0.29 11.39 -21.07
C ARG A 176 0.45 11.90 -19.84
N MET A 177 1.11 11.01 -19.11
CA MET A 177 1.75 11.26 -17.80
C MET A 177 3.25 10.96 -17.91
N ASP A 178 4.04 11.65 -17.09
CA ASP A 178 5.46 11.33 -16.89
C ASP A 178 5.59 10.18 -15.89
N VAL A 179 5.22 8.95 -16.32
CA VAL A 179 5.14 7.78 -15.44
C VAL A 179 6.47 7.50 -14.75
N GLU A 180 7.57 7.41 -15.51
CA GLU A 180 8.89 7.07 -14.96
C GLU A 180 9.41 8.17 -14.03
N GLY A 181 9.30 9.44 -14.43
CA GLY A 181 9.76 10.55 -13.60
C GLY A 181 9.00 10.68 -12.28
N MET A 182 7.67 10.45 -12.30
CA MET A 182 6.87 10.46 -11.07
C MET A 182 7.19 9.29 -10.15
N VAL A 183 7.38 8.09 -10.70
CA VAL A 183 7.82 6.91 -9.92
C VAL A 183 9.20 7.16 -9.30
N ASP A 184 10.14 7.69 -10.06
CA ASP A 184 11.49 8.01 -9.57
C ASP A 184 11.45 9.05 -8.43
N ARG A 185 10.63 10.12 -8.57
CA ARG A 185 10.48 11.13 -7.50
C ARG A 185 9.85 10.55 -6.24
N ALA A 186 8.83 9.72 -6.37
CA ALA A 186 8.20 9.05 -5.24
C ALA A 186 9.18 8.12 -4.51
N VAL A 187 9.97 7.34 -5.25
CA VAL A 187 10.98 6.44 -4.67
C VAL A 187 12.11 7.21 -3.99
N LYS A 188 12.60 8.29 -4.60
CA LYS A 188 13.62 9.17 -3.98
C LYS A 188 13.14 9.90 -2.74
N GLY A 189 11.84 10.11 -2.61
CA GLY A 189 11.22 10.79 -1.49
C GLY A 189 10.77 9.87 -0.34
N ILE A 190 11.11 8.57 -0.37
CA ILE A 190 10.72 7.64 0.69
C ILE A 190 11.34 8.01 2.03
N MET A 191 10.57 7.80 3.10
CA MET A 191 11.06 7.88 4.47
C MET A 191 11.01 6.49 5.10
N LEU A 192 12.08 6.15 5.83
CA LEU A 192 12.22 4.84 6.48
C LEU A 192 12.12 5.00 7.99
N THR A 193 11.30 4.18 8.62
CA THR A 193 11.20 4.07 10.08
C THR A 193 11.36 2.60 10.46
N THR A 194 12.25 2.29 11.40
CA THR A 194 12.34 0.94 11.96
C THR A 194 11.38 0.81 13.13
N ILE A 195 10.40 -0.07 13.02
CA ILE A 195 9.39 -0.31 14.05
C ILE A 195 9.80 -1.54 14.85
N ILE A 196 9.97 -1.35 16.18
CA ILE A 196 10.34 -2.37 17.14
C ILE A 196 9.32 -2.36 18.29
N GLY A 197 8.25 -3.16 18.16
CA GLY A 197 7.18 -3.22 19.17
C GLY A 197 6.21 -2.05 19.13
N GLU A 198 5.30 -2.02 20.12
CA GLU A 198 4.18 -1.07 20.14
C GLU A 198 4.55 0.35 20.59
N ASN A 199 5.72 0.54 21.18
CA ASN A 199 6.21 1.84 21.68
C ASN A 199 7.15 2.52 20.67
N TRP A 200 6.98 2.28 19.39
CA TRP A 200 7.85 2.79 18.33
C TRP A 200 7.93 4.34 18.28
N ASP A 201 6.87 5.04 18.69
CA ASP A 201 6.80 6.50 18.73
C ASP A 201 7.63 7.10 19.90
N GLN A 202 7.84 6.38 20.99
CA GLN A 202 8.67 6.84 22.11
C GLN A 202 10.16 6.77 21.77
N THR A 203 10.57 5.85 20.91
CA THR A 203 11.97 5.71 20.49
C THR A 203 12.40 6.85 19.57
N GLU A 204 11.50 7.41 18.76
CA GLU A 204 11.79 8.59 17.93
C GLU A 204 11.99 9.86 18.79
N GLU A 205 11.25 10.00 19.91
CA GLU A 205 11.40 11.15 20.83
C GLU A 205 12.71 11.09 21.63
N GLU A 206 13.17 9.91 22.01
CA GLU A 206 14.45 9.73 22.73
C GLU A 206 15.66 9.99 21.83
N GLU A 207 15.64 9.53 20.56
CA GLU A 207 16.71 9.84 19.60
C GLU A 207 16.81 11.35 19.30
N PHE A 208 15.70 12.10 19.32
CA PHE A 208 15.71 13.56 19.15
C PHE A 208 16.18 14.30 20.40
N ALA A 209 15.93 13.76 21.60
CA ALA A 209 16.34 14.38 22.87
C ALA A 209 17.86 14.29 23.10
N ASP A 210 18.52 13.27 22.58
CA ASP A 210 19.99 13.11 22.66
C ASP A 210 20.76 14.00 21.67
N PHE A 211 20.08 14.73 20.77
CA PHE A 211 20.67 15.68 19.83
C PHE A 211 20.48 17.17 20.22
N LEU A 212 19.83 17.46 21.36
CA LEU A 212 19.67 18.82 21.93
C LEU A 212 20.52 19.03 23.18
#